data_3af1e5d1cfe046763d325bf7dc64f4e5
#
_entry.id   3af1e5d1cfe046763d325bf7dc64f4e5
#
_cell.length_a   1.000
_cell.length_b   1.000
_cell.length_c   1.000
_cell.angle_alpha   90.00
_cell.angle_beta   90.00
_cell.angle_gamma   90.00
#
_symmetry.space_group_name_H-M   'P 1'
#
loop_
_entity.id
_entity.type
_entity.pdbx_description
1 polymer ?
#
loop_
_entity_poly.entity_id
_entity_poly.type
_entity_poly.pdbx_seq_one_letter_code
_entity_poly.pdbx_strand_id
1 'polypeptide(L)'
;MIYLLKFFIRLALSIFCKEVHVKNKHLLDTKGPLFIIANHPNSFLDAIIIGAYYNRRVFFLARGDVFEKKIYRYLLTSLNMIPVYRLREGKEFLHLNDYAIRKSVELIAKGEAVLIFIEGICVNDHTLQPFKKGTARILEGLHQKNIFPVIHIAGIGYNNFRGIGKKVNLIITQFLFDQKIENAQDRVSFNNAVCKVLNENILIPSQKTIIHKNVWYYFHKPYYTSIHRLADKKTKGTVFYDSVLFALLFFSYPIFLLLLFIVLIQFNISILTILIVLIAIPLLSKNTIS
;
A
#
# COMPACT_ATOMS: atom_id res chain seq x y z
N MET A 1 -11.63 -4.27 14.68
CA MET A 1 -11.60 -4.86 13.32
C MET A 1 -10.36 -4.45 12.51
N ILE A 2 -10.08 -3.14 12.33
CA ILE A 2 -8.94 -2.70 11.47
C ILE A 2 -7.55 -3.15 11.97
N TYR A 3 -7.32 -3.21 13.27
CA TYR A 3 -6.05 -3.67 13.84
C TYR A 3 -5.80 -5.16 13.59
N LEU A 4 -6.84 -5.98 13.66
CA LEU A 4 -6.77 -7.39 13.34
C LEU A 4 -6.46 -7.61 11.86
N LEU A 5 -7.10 -6.85 10.97
CA LEU A 5 -6.81 -6.87 9.54
C LEU A 5 -5.34 -6.47 9.27
N LYS A 6 -4.84 -5.42 9.92
CA LYS A 6 -3.44 -5.00 9.79
C LYS A 6 -2.46 -6.07 10.26
N PHE A 7 -2.78 -6.79 11.33
CA PHE A 7 -1.97 -7.90 11.79
C PHE A 7 -1.83 -8.99 10.72
N PHE A 8 -2.95 -9.43 10.12
CA PHE A 8 -2.91 -10.43 9.04
C PHE A 8 -2.21 -9.90 7.78
N ILE A 9 -2.41 -8.64 7.43
CA ILE A 9 -1.70 -8.03 6.30
C ILE A 9 -0.18 -7.99 6.57
N ARG A 10 0.27 -7.58 7.76
CA ARG A 10 1.70 -7.59 8.11
C ARG A 10 2.30 -8.99 8.07
N LEU A 11 1.54 -10.00 8.55
CA LEU A 11 1.94 -11.40 8.46
C LEU A 11 2.08 -11.83 6.99
N ALA A 12 1.09 -11.54 6.15
CA ALA A 12 1.14 -11.84 4.72
C ALA A 12 2.28 -11.11 4.01
N LEU A 13 2.51 -9.83 4.33
CA LEU A 13 3.64 -9.05 3.80
C LEU A 13 4.99 -9.65 4.22
N SER A 14 5.10 -10.20 5.44
CA SER A 14 6.34 -10.85 5.90
C SER A 14 6.67 -12.15 5.16
N ILE A 15 5.68 -12.75 4.49
CA ILE A 15 5.84 -13.93 3.63
C ILE A 15 6.03 -13.50 2.17
N PHE A 16 5.24 -12.52 1.72
CA PHE A 16 5.29 -12.00 0.34
C PHE A 16 6.58 -11.24 0.03
N CYS A 17 7.02 -10.41 0.98
CA CYS A 17 8.29 -9.69 0.90
C CYS A 17 9.37 -10.44 1.68
N LYS A 18 10.59 -10.45 1.15
CA LYS A 18 11.77 -10.91 1.91
C LYS A 18 11.97 -10.03 3.14
N GLU A 19 11.86 -8.72 2.94
CA GLU A 19 12.07 -7.72 3.97
C GLU A 19 11.27 -6.45 3.64
N VAL A 20 10.70 -5.84 4.69
CA VAL A 20 10.16 -4.48 4.63
C VAL A 20 10.89 -3.67 5.70
N HIS A 21 11.88 -2.90 5.28
CA HIS A 21 12.64 -2.02 6.15
C HIS A 21 11.91 -0.69 6.31
N VAL A 22 11.50 -0.38 7.55
CA VAL A 22 10.82 0.89 7.87
C VAL A 22 11.76 1.75 8.70
N LYS A 23 12.12 2.93 8.16
CA LYS A 23 12.92 3.94 8.87
C LYS A 23 12.00 4.94 9.58
N ASN A 24 12.47 5.46 10.72
CA ASN A 24 11.74 6.42 11.56
C ASN A 24 10.40 5.88 12.09
N LYS A 25 10.40 4.65 12.60
CA LYS A 25 9.19 3.94 13.07
C LYS A 25 8.40 4.69 14.14
N HIS A 26 9.04 5.57 14.92
CA HIS A 26 8.37 6.40 15.94
C HIS A 26 7.30 7.33 15.33
N LEU A 27 7.43 7.72 14.05
CA LEU A 27 6.45 8.53 13.34
C LEU A 27 5.15 7.77 13.02
N LEU A 28 5.16 6.44 13.06
CA LEU A 28 3.98 5.61 12.78
C LEU A 28 2.87 5.77 13.83
N ASP A 29 3.22 6.27 15.01
CA ASP A 29 2.31 6.47 16.15
C ASP A 29 1.79 7.92 16.25
N THR A 30 2.11 8.79 15.28
CA THR A 30 1.68 10.20 15.26
C THR A 30 0.17 10.30 15.40
N LYS A 31 -0.29 11.07 16.38
CA LYS A 31 -1.70 11.33 16.68
C LYS A 31 -2.13 12.68 16.12
N GLY A 32 -3.45 12.91 16.11
CA GLY A 32 -4.02 14.18 15.63
C GLY A 32 -4.08 14.28 14.11
N PRO A 33 -4.29 15.50 13.58
CA PRO A 33 -4.38 15.76 12.15
C PRO A 33 -3.09 15.32 11.43
N LEU A 34 -3.20 14.36 10.50
CA LEU A 34 -2.04 13.82 9.79
C LEU A 34 -2.28 13.76 8.29
N PHE A 35 -1.40 14.38 7.53
CA PHE A 35 -1.39 14.34 6.08
C PHE A 35 -0.15 13.56 5.60
N ILE A 36 -0.36 12.42 4.95
CA ILE A 36 0.70 11.55 4.45
C ILE A 36 0.81 11.72 2.94
N ILE A 37 1.98 12.04 2.46
CA ILE A 37 2.30 12.25 1.05
C ILE A 37 3.31 11.19 0.64
N ALA A 38 3.01 10.41 -0.41
CA ALA A 38 3.89 9.32 -0.85
C ALA A 38 4.07 9.30 -2.37
N ASN A 39 5.14 8.64 -2.84
CA ASN A 39 5.30 8.20 -4.23
C ASN A 39 4.50 6.91 -4.51
N HIS A 40 4.32 6.55 -5.78
CA HIS A 40 3.41 5.48 -6.18
C HIS A 40 4.00 4.49 -7.21
N PRO A 41 5.07 3.76 -6.88
CA PRO A 41 5.76 2.90 -7.84
C PRO A 41 5.11 1.52 -8.05
N ASN A 42 4.29 1.00 -7.11
CA ASN A 42 3.77 -0.37 -7.17
C ASN A 42 2.28 -0.49 -6.84
N SER A 43 1.49 0.43 -7.37
CA SER A 43 0.04 0.38 -7.34
C SER A 43 -0.54 0.19 -5.92
N PHE A 44 -1.61 -0.63 -5.79
CA PHE A 44 -2.29 -0.83 -4.52
C PHE A 44 -1.40 -1.46 -3.42
N LEU A 45 -0.30 -2.14 -3.81
CA LEU A 45 0.65 -2.69 -2.85
C LEU A 45 1.31 -1.59 -2.01
N ASP A 46 1.57 -0.40 -2.57
CA ASP A 46 2.10 0.75 -1.81
C ASP A 46 1.16 1.17 -0.70
N ALA A 47 -0.13 1.28 -1.03
CA ALA A 47 -1.17 1.63 -0.05
C ALA A 47 -1.31 0.56 1.04
N ILE A 48 -1.23 -0.72 0.68
CA ILE A 48 -1.26 -1.85 1.63
C ILE A 48 -0.07 -1.74 2.59
N ILE A 49 1.15 -1.56 2.08
CA ILE A 49 2.37 -1.48 2.90
C ILE A 49 2.27 -0.27 3.83
N ILE A 50 2.10 0.93 3.28
CA ILE A 50 2.04 2.15 4.10
C ILE A 50 0.93 2.03 5.15
N GLY A 51 -0.29 1.67 4.72
CA GLY A 51 -1.44 1.56 5.61
C GLY A 51 -1.31 0.47 6.68
N ALA A 52 -0.63 -0.64 6.38
CA ALA A 52 -0.38 -1.69 7.36
C ALA A 52 0.58 -1.25 8.47
N TYR A 53 1.60 -0.46 8.14
CA TYR A 53 2.61 -0.07 9.12
C TYR A 53 2.18 1.08 10.04
N TYR A 54 1.38 2.06 9.59
CA TYR A 54 0.85 3.07 10.51
C TYR A 54 -0.03 2.43 11.60
N ASN A 55 0.19 2.81 12.86
CA ASN A 55 -0.53 2.24 14.02
C ASN A 55 -1.90 2.91 14.28
N ARG A 56 -2.48 3.52 13.25
CA ARG A 56 -3.79 4.19 13.28
C ARG A 56 -4.54 3.97 11.99
N ARG A 57 -5.83 4.30 11.96
CA ARG A 57 -6.62 4.31 10.73
C ARG A 57 -6.04 5.33 9.75
N VAL A 58 -5.91 4.93 8.49
CA VAL A 58 -5.48 5.80 7.39
C VAL A 58 -6.58 5.76 6.32
N PHE A 59 -6.93 6.92 5.79
CA PHE A 59 -7.80 7.07 4.64
C PHE A 59 -6.95 7.23 3.38
N PHE A 60 -7.39 6.65 2.27
CA PHE A 60 -6.63 6.61 1.01
C PHE A 60 -7.43 7.24 -0.11
N LEU A 61 -6.79 8.06 -0.92
CA LEU A 61 -7.37 8.47 -2.20
C LEU A 61 -7.14 7.37 -3.23
N ALA A 62 -8.21 6.88 -3.82
CA ALA A 62 -8.19 5.78 -4.79
C ALA A 62 -8.96 6.13 -6.06
N ARG A 63 -8.66 5.45 -7.16
CA ARG A 63 -9.30 5.68 -8.47
C ARG A 63 -10.83 5.61 -8.39
N GLY A 64 -11.50 6.61 -8.95
CA GLY A 64 -12.98 6.72 -8.92
C GLY A 64 -13.71 5.63 -9.70
N ASP A 65 -13.16 5.19 -10.84
CA ASP A 65 -13.74 4.16 -11.69
C ASP A 65 -13.98 2.82 -10.98
N VAL A 66 -13.16 2.47 -9.99
CA VAL A 66 -13.35 1.24 -9.20
C VAL A 66 -14.55 1.31 -8.24
N PHE A 67 -15.14 2.49 -8.03
CA PHE A 67 -16.32 2.69 -7.18
C PHE A 67 -17.66 2.62 -7.92
N GLU A 68 -17.68 2.39 -9.23
CA GLU A 68 -18.91 2.37 -10.03
C GLU A 68 -19.89 1.30 -9.55
N LYS A 69 -19.42 0.07 -9.33
CA LYS A 69 -20.27 -1.03 -8.85
C LYS A 69 -20.56 -0.89 -7.35
N LYS A 70 -21.83 -1.01 -6.94
CA LYS A 70 -22.29 -0.84 -5.55
C LYS A 70 -21.50 -1.69 -4.55
N ILE A 71 -21.22 -2.95 -4.87
CA ILE A 71 -20.47 -3.85 -3.99
C ILE A 71 -19.01 -3.39 -3.79
N TYR A 72 -18.34 -2.96 -4.86
CA TYR A 72 -16.97 -2.46 -4.74
C TYR A 72 -16.93 -1.12 -3.99
N ARG A 73 -17.91 -0.25 -4.24
CA ARG A 73 -18.07 1.00 -3.48
C ARG A 73 -18.18 0.73 -1.99
N TYR A 74 -19.05 -0.19 -1.58
CA TYR A 74 -19.23 -0.57 -0.17
C TYR A 74 -17.91 -1.09 0.43
N LEU A 75 -17.25 -2.05 -0.25
CA LEU A 75 -15.98 -2.64 0.21
C LEU A 75 -14.86 -1.59 0.31
N LEU A 76 -14.67 -0.78 -0.73
CA LEU A 76 -13.60 0.24 -0.76
C LEU A 76 -13.84 1.34 0.28
N THR A 77 -15.10 1.75 0.48
CA THR A 77 -15.45 2.72 1.53
C THR A 77 -15.21 2.13 2.93
N SER A 78 -15.51 0.84 3.14
CA SER A 78 -15.22 0.16 4.42
C SER A 78 -13.72 0.03 4.69
N LEU A 79 -12.90 0.05 3.65
CA LEU A 79 -11.43 0.11 3.71
C LEU A 79 -10.90 1.55 3.77
N ASN A 80 -11.75 2.55 4.07
CA ASN A 80 -11.41 3.97 4.19
C ASN A 80 -10.88 4.61 2.88
N MET A 81 -11.36 4.16 1.73
CA MET A 81 -10.97 4.74 0.45
C MET A 81 -11.90 5.86 0.01
N ILE A 82 -11.34 6.93 -0.55
CA ILE A 82 -12.01 8.12 -1.06
C ILE A 82 -11.81 8.14 -2.58
N PRO A 83 -12.90 8.20 -3.39
CA PRO A 83 -12.77 8.20 -4.85
C PRO A 83 -12.18 9.52 -5.37
N VAL A 84 -11.20 9.41 -6.29
CA VAL A 84 -10.59 10.52 -7.03
C VAL A 84 -10.59 10.17 -8.51
N TYR A 85 -11.05 11.10 -9.35
CA TYR A 85 -11.16 10.91 -10.79
C TYR A 85 -10.04 11.60 -11.54
N ARG A 86 -9.51 10.93 -12.57
CA ARG A 86 -8.45 11.46 -13.44
C ARG A 86 -9.05 11.94 -14.75
N LEU A 87 -8.35 12.83 -15.43
CA LEU A 87 -8.79 13.40 -16.71
C LEU A 87 -9.15 12.32 -17.74
N ARG A 88 -8.40 11.20 -17.76
CA ARG A 88 -8.64 10.06 -18.66
C ARG A 88 -9.90 9.23 -18.33
N GLU A 89 -10.50 9.44 -17.17
CA GLU A 89 -11.75 8.78 -16.74
C GLU A 89 -12.98 9.58 -17.17
N GLY A 90 -12.78 10.76 -17.78
CA GLY A 90 -13.81 11.66 -18.26
C GLY A 90 -13.71 13.04 -17.61
N LYS A 91 -13.81 14.09 -18.43
CA LYS A 91 -13.81 15.47 -17.93
C LYS A 91 -15.00 15.78 -17.03
N GLU A 92 -16.13 15.12 -17.31
CA GLU A 92 -17.39 15.22 -16.57
C GLU A 92 -17.28 14.78 -15.12
N PHE A 93 -16.30 13.94 -14.78
CA PHE A 93 -16.09 13.47 -13.40
C PHE A 93 -15.14 14.36 -12.60
N LEU A 94 -14.45 15.30 -13.24
CA LEU A 94 -13.42 16.11 -12.55
C LEU A 94 -14.01 17.00 -11.43
N HIS A 95 -15.28 17.43 -11.56
CA HIS A 95 -15.97 18.18 -10.51
C HIS A 95 -16.11 17.36 -9.21
N LEU A 96 -16.11 16.02 -9.30
CA LEU A 96 -16.16 15.13 -8.13
C LEU A 96 -14.85 15.15 -7.32
N ASN A 97 -13.74 15.63 -7.90
CA ASN A 97 -12.49 15.80 -7.18
C ASN A 97 -12.57 16.87 -6.09
N ASP A 98 -13.45 17.86 -6.24
CA ASP A 98 -13.73 18.83 -5.19
C ASP A 98 -14.36 18.16 -3.95
N TYR A 99 -15.17 17.13 -4.16
CA TYR A 99 -15.64 16.28 -3.06
C TYR A 99 -14.48 15.56 -2.37
N ALA A 100 -13.58 14.94 -3.12
CA ALA A 100 -12.43 14.21 -2.56
C ALA A 100 -11.51 15.14 -1.75
N ILE A 101 -11.26 16.36 -2.25
CA ILE A 101 -10.47 17.38 -1.56
C ILE A 101 -11.18 17.81 -0.28
N ARG A 102 -12.46 18.21 -0.35
CA ARG A 102 -13.25 18.60 0.83
C ARG A 102 -13.30 17.48 1.87
N LYS A 103 -13.53 16.23 1.42
CA LYS A 103 -13.56 15.06 2.32
C LYS A 103 -12.23 14.81 3.01
N SER A 104 -11.12 14.96 2.29
CA SER A 104 -9.78 14.85 2.87
C SER A 104 -9.53 15.94 3.92
N VAL A 105 -9.89 17.19 3.61
CA VAL A 105 -9.80 18.32 4.57
C VAL A 105 -10.64 18.06 5.82
N GLU A 106 -11.89 17.58 5.67
CA GLU A 106 -12.76 17.25 6.81
C GLU A 106 -12.17 16.15 7.69
N LEU A 107 -11.63 15.10 7.10
CA LEU A 107 -11.05 13.97 7.83
C LEU A 107 -9.80 14.40 8.61
N ILE A 108 -8.91 15.13 7.96
CA ILE A 108 -7.70 15.65 8.63
C ILE A 108 -8.11 16.61 9.75
N ALA A 109 -9.07 17.50 9.51
CA ALA A 109 -9.58 18.42 10.54
C ALA A 109 -10.18 17.70 11.77
N LYS A 110 -10.72 16.50 11.59
CA LYS A 110 -11.21 15.62 12.67
C LYS A 110 -10.10 14.82 13.36
N GLY A 111 -8.84 15.07 13.01
CA GLY A 111 -7.71 14.36 13.61
C GLY A 111 -7.41 13.00 12.93
N GLU A 112 -8.00 12.69 11.77
CA GLU A 112 -7.71 11.46 11.05
C GLU A 112 -6.44 11.59 10.18
N ALA A 113 -5.90 10.45 9.73
CA ALA A 113 -4.79 10.41 8.80
C ALA A 113 -5.30 10.20 7.37
N VAL A 114 -4.86 11.02 6.43
CA VAL A 114 -5.16 10.87 4.99
C VAL A 114 -3.86 10.69 4.21
N LEU A 115 -3.79 9.64 3.40
CA LEU A 115 -2.70 9.36 2.47
C LEU A 115 -3.10 9.77 1.05
N ILE A 116 -2.20 10.50 0.40
CA ILE A 116 -2.27 10.80 -1.04
C ILE A 116 -0.97 10.38 -1.73
N PHE A 117 -1.11 9.78 -2.90
CA PHE A 117 0.02 9.59 -3.83
C PHE A 117 0.13 10.82 -4.72
N ILE A 118 1.18 11.63 -4.50
CA ILE A 118 1.31 12.97 -5.08
C ILE A 118 1.40 12.97 -6.62
N GLU A 119 1.87 11.88 -7.19
CA GLU A 119 1.99 11.67 -8.63
C GLU A 119 0.63 11.48 -9.32
N GLY A 120 -0.40 11.01 -8.59
CA GLY A 120 -1.75 10.75 -9.11
C GLY A 120 -1.80 9.67 -10.20
N ILE A 121 -0.68 9.02 -10.49
CA ILE A 121 -0.53 7.86 -11.37
C ILE A 121 0.41 6.86 -10.72
N CYS A 122 0.34 5.60 -11.15
CA CYS A 122 1.28 4.57 -10.75
C CYS A 122 2.09 4.15 -11.97
N VAL A 123 3.41 4.11 -11.82
CA VAL A 123 4.35 3.60 -12.83
C VAL A 123 5.38 2.74 -12.13
N ASN A 124 5.61 1.52 -12.63
CA ASN A 124 6.65 0.64 -12.09
C ASN A 124 8.04 1.17 -12.45
N ASP A 125 8.43 2.26 -11.82
CA ASP A 125 9.71 2.94 -11.99
C ASP A 125 10.22 3.42 -10.63
N HIS A 126 11.52 3.68 -10.56
CA HIS A 126 12.18 4.24 -9.39
C HIS A 126 12.22 5.78 -9.41
N THR A 127 11.90 6.37 -10.55
CA THR A 127 11.88 7.83 -10.73
C THR A 127 10.52 8.42 -10.41
N LEU A 128 10.50 9.59 -9.78
CA LEU A 128 9.27 10.32 -9.50
C LEU A 128 8.59 10.80 -10.78
N GLN A 129 7.28 10.61 -10.84
CA GLN A 129 6.46 11.15 -11.92
C GLN A 129 6.02 12.58 -11.60
N PRO A 130 5.60 13.38 -12.60
CA PRO A 130 5.17 14.76 -12.38
C PRO A 130 4.03 14.89 -11.36
N PHE A 131 4.18 15.78 -10.40
CA PHE A 131 3.24 15.94 -9.29
C PHE A 131 1.94 16.60 -9.71
N LYS A 132 0.84 16.17 -9.11
CA LYS A 132 -0.50 16.72 -9.34
C LYS A 132 -0.84 17.79 -8.31
N LYS A 133 -1.78 18.67 -8.67
CA LYS A 133 -2.20 19.80 -7.82
C LYS A 133 -3.02 19.39 -6.59
N GLY A 134 -3.52 18.14 -6.52
CA GLY A 134 -4.44 17.68 -5.49
C GLY A 134 -3.87 17.79 -4.07
N THR A 135 -2.61 17.44 -3.88
CA THR A 135 -1.93 17.48 -2.58
C THR A 135 -1.86 18.91 -2.04
N ALA A 136 -1.39 19.86 -2.83
CA ALA A 136 -1.31 21.27 -2.44
C ALA A 136 -2.71 21.89 -2.20
N ARG A 137 -3.73 21.50 -2.98
CA ARG A 137 -5.13 21.94 -2.78
C ARG A 137 -5.74 21.43 -1.47
N ILE A 138 -5.40 20.23 -1.02
CA ILE A 138 -5.83 19.73 0.28
C ILE A 138 -5.21 20.57 1.40
N LEU A 139 -3.90 20.84 1.32
CA LEU A 139 -3.20 21.64 2.32
C LEU A 139 -3.70 23.09 2.33
N GLU A 140 -3.92 23.69 1.14
CA GLU A 140 -4.57 25.00 1.01
C GLU A 140 -5.94 25.06 1.72
N GLY A 141 -6.79 24.05 1.49
CA GLY A 141 -8.11 23.97 2.15
C GLY A 141 -8.03 23.78 3.67
N LEU A 142 -6.97 23.20 4.20
CA LEU A 142 -6.68 23.12 5.63
C LEU A 142 -6.23 24.48 6.16
N HIS A 143 -5.31 25.17 5.47
CA HIS A 143 -4.82 26.48 5.84
C HIS A 143 -5.93 27.54 5.85
N GLN A 144 -6.89 27.47 4.92
CA GLN A 144 -8.09 28.33 4.93
C GLN A 144 -8.95 28.15 6.17
N LYS A 145 -8.88 26.98 6.82
CA LYS A 145 -9.55 26.68 8.09
C LYS A 145 -8.64 26.89 9.32
N ASN A 146 -7.45 27.48 9.14
CA ASN A 146 -6.41 27.60 10.17
C ASN A 146 -6.01 26.27 10.82
N ILE A 147 -6.00 25.19 10.03
CA ILE A 147 -5.57 23.85 10.45
C ILE A 147 -4.20 23.58 9.84
N PHE A 148 -3.22 23.28 10.71
CA PHE A 148 -1.86 22.93 10.34
C PHE A 148 -1.59 21.48 10.74
N PRO A 149 -1.78 20.52 9.82
CA PRO A 149 -1.58 19.11 10.11
C PRO A 149 -0.09 18.78 10.25
N VAL A 150 0.21 17.71 10.97
CA VAL A 150 1.52 17.07 10.80
C VAL A 150 1.58 16.51 9.38
N ILE A 151 2.67 16.78 8.65
CA ILE A 151 2.88 16.28 7.31
C ILE A 151 3.97 15.23 7.35
N HIS A 152 3.65 14.03 6.85
CA HIS A 152 4.64 12.98 6.66
C HIS A 152 4.90 12.78 5.16
N ILE A 153 6.17 12.75 4.77
CA ILE A 153 6.60 12.33 3.45
C ILE A 153 7.09 10.88 3.55
N ALA A 154 6.38 9.99 2.88
CA ALA A 154 6.65 8.56 2.88
C ALA A 154 7.22 8.13 1.52
N GLY A 155 8.54 7.94 1.45
CA GLY A 155 9.21 7.38 0.29
C GLY A 155 9.21 5.86 0.34
N ILE A 156 8.71 5.21 -0.73
CA ILE A 156 8.72 3.76 -0.86
C ILE A 156 9.56 3.34 -2.06
N GLY A 157 10.54 2.46 -1.82
CA GLY A 157 11.44 1.92 -2.83
C GLY A 157 11.44 0.39 -2.84
N TYR A 158 11.52 -0.21 -4.01
CA TYR A 158 11.51 -1.66 -4.22
C TYR A 158 12.76 -2.10 -4.97
N ASN A 159 13.27 -3.30 -4.70
CA ASN A 159 14.33 -3.89 -5.54
C ASN A 159 13.79 -4.48 -6.86
N ASN A 160 12.49 -4.81 -6.91
CA ASN A 160 11.79 -5.26 -8.11
C ASN A 160 10.29 -5.01 -8.00
N PHE A 161 9.58 -4.98 -9.15
CA PHE A 161 8.14 -4.70 -9.23
C PHE A 161 7.29 -5.92 -9.57
N ARG A 162 7.88 -7.13 -9.66
CA ARG A 162 7.12 -8.35 -9.98
C ARG A 162 7.55 -9.52 -9.11
N GLY A 163 6.56 -10.20 -8.53
CA GLY A 163 6.73 -11.45 -7.80
C GLY A 163 6.98 -11.30 -6.30
N ILE A 164 7.10 -12.44 -5.65
CA ILE A 164 7.39 -12.56 -4.21
C ILE A 164 8.88 -12.32 -3.92
N GLY A 165 9.20 -12.17 -2.63
CA GLY A 165 10.57 -12.09 -2.15
C GLY A 165 11.25 -10.73 -2.38
N LYS A 166 10.47 -9.71 -2.70
CA LYS A 166 11.00 -8.35 -2.87
C LYS A 166 11.47 -7.76 -1.54
N LYS A 167 12.45 -6.88 -1.65
CA LYS A 167 12.88 -6.01 -0.55
C LYS A 167 12.27 -4.64 -0.73
N VAL A 168 11.78 -4.07 0.36
CA VAL A 168 11.08 -2.79 0.36
C VAL A 168 11.71 -1.88 1.42
N ASN A 169 12.04 -0.66 1.04
CA ASN A 169 12.36 0.42 1.96
C ASN A 169 11.17 1.37 2.05
N LEU A 170 10.68 1.61 3.26
CA LEU A 170 9.69 2.64 3.57
C LEU A 170 10.34 3.65 4.51
N ILE A 171 10.62 4.84 4.02
CA ILE A 171 11.22 5.92 4.80
C ILE A 171 10.18 6.99 5.03
N ILE A 172 9.94 7.31 6.30
CA ILE A 172 8.98 8.34 6.70
C ILE A 172 9.75 9.51 7.29
N THR A 173 9.49 10.71 6.81
CA THR A 173 10.08 11.95 7.32
C THR A 173 8.95 12.90 7.69
N GLN A 174 9.01 13.48 8.90
CA GLN A 174 8.15 14.59 9.24
C GLN A 174 8.61 15.82 8.47
N PHE A 175 7.70 16.43 7.74
CA PHE A 175 7.98 17.58 6.88
C PHE A 175 7.39 18.84 7.49
N LEU A 176 8.24 19.82 7.74
CA LEU A 176 7.83 21.13 8.23
C LEU A 176 7.66 22.06 7.04
N PHE A 177 6.48 22.64 6.90
CA PHE A 177 6.16 23.62 5.88
C PHE A 177 5.44 24.80 6.56
N ASP A 178 6.20 25.84 6.87
CA ASP A 178 5.76 26.97 7.68
C ASP A 178 5.01 28.05 6.87
N GLN A 179 4.98 27.90 5.54
CA GLN A 179 4.31 28.86 4.66
C GLN A 179 2.85 28.46 4.44
N LYS A 180 1.94 29.43 4.49
CA LYS A 180 0.56 29.20 4.03
C LYS A 180 0.52 29.06 2.52
N ILE A 181 -0.34 28.18 2.03
CA ILE A 181 -0.64 28.06 0.62
C ILE A 181 -1.88 28.89 0.33
N GLU A 182 -1.72 29.99 -0.39
CA GLU A 182 -2.81 30.93 -0.71
C GLU A 182 -3.00 31.10 -2.23
N ASN A 183 -1.97 30.82 -3.00
CA ASN A 183 -1.97 31.05 -4.45
C ASN A 183 -1.27 29.92 -5.25
N ALA A 184 -1.19 30.09 -6.57
CA ALA A 184 -0.59 29.10 -7.45
C ALA A 184 0.92 28.96 -7.26
N GLN A 185 1.62 30.05 -6.92
CA GLN A 185 3.06 30.05 -6.69
C GLN A 185 3.43 29.27 -5.44
N ASP A 186 2.65 29.43 -4.36
CA ASP A 186 2.84 28.68 -3.10
C ASP A 186 2.65 27.19 -3.34
N ARG A 187 1.65 26.78 -4.16
CA ARG A 187 1.45 25.39 -4.54
C ARG A 187 2.65 24.78 -5.28
N VAL A 188 3.30 25.56 -6.14
CA VAL A 188 4.51 25.13 -6.85
C VAL A 188 5.68 25.01 -5.87
N SER A 189 5.88 26.00 -5.01
CA SER A 189 6.92 26.00 -3.97
C SER A 189 6.78 24.78 -3.05
N PHE A 190 5.57 24.50 -2.56
CA PHE A 190 5.28 23.32 -1.77
C PHE A 190 5.63 22.01 -2.51
N ASN A 191 5.18 21.85 -3.76
CA ASN A 191 5.47 20.65 -4.53
C ASN A 191 6.97 20.45 -4.75
N ASN A 192 7.73 21.54 -5.00
CA ASN A 192 9.19 21.46 -5.16
C ASN A 192 9.88 21.04 -3.86
N ALA A 193 9.44 21.59 -2.71
CA ALA A 193 9.98 21.20 -1.41
C ALA A 193 9.68 19.73 -1.08
N VAL A 194 8.45 19.26 -1.34
CA VAL A 194 8.07 17.86 -1.20
C VAL A 194 8.90 16.96 -2.12
N CYS A 195 9.13 17.38 -3.38
CA CYS A 195 9.92 16.64 -4.36
C CYS A 195 11.33 16.37 -3.85
N LYS A 196 11.98 17.37 -3.25
CA LYS A 196 13.34 17.23 -2.69
C LYS A 196 13.37 16.16 -1.59
N VAL A 197 12.49 16.26 -0.59
CA VAL A 197 12.44 15.30 0.53
C VAL A 197 12.05 13.91 0.05
N LEU A 198 11.13 13.80 -0.92
CA LEU A 198 10.68 12.51 -1.43
C LEU A 198 11.79 11.80 -2.20
N ASN A 199 12.60 12.53 -3.00
CA ASN A 199 13.78 11.97 -3.66
C ASN A 199 14.81 11.41 -2.65
N GLU A 200 15.01 12.11 -1.53
CA GLU A 200 15.91 11.65 -0.45
C GLU A 200 15.36 10.40 0.25
N ASN A 201 14.04 10.26 0.32
CA ASN A 201 13.36 9.15 0.96
C ASN A 201 13.20 7.90 0.08
N ILE A 202 13.38 8.00 -1.25
CA ILE A 202 13.29 6.84 -2.14
C ILE A 202 14.65 6.14 -2.18
N LEU A 203 14.84 5.16 -1.29
CA LEU A 203 16.04 4.31 -1.28
C LEU A 203 15.71 2.94 -1.87
N ILE A 204 16.37 2.62 -2.98
CA ILE A 204 16.19 1.34 -3.66
C ILE A 204 17.06 0.29 -2.96
N PRO A 205 16.48 -0.84 -2.49
CA PRO A 205 17.28 -1.92 -1.90
C PRO A 205 18.24 -2.54 -2.93
N SER A 206 19.53 -2.58 -2.60
CA SER A 206 20.60 -2.94 -3.56
C SER A 206 20.79 -4.44 -3.81
N GLN A 207 20.22 -5.31 -2.97
CA GLN A 207 20.46 -6.74 -3.08
C GLN A 207 19.42 -7.46 -3.94
N LYS A 208 19.90 -8.28 -4.89
CA LYS A 208 19.03 -9.21 -5.63
C LYS A 208 18.47 -10.25 -4.66
N THR A 209 17.21 -10.61 -4.86
CA THR A 209 16.56 -11.71 -4.16
C THR A 209 17.00 -13.03 -4.78
N ILE A 210 17.46 -13.97 -3.95
CA ILE A 210 17.82 -15.33 -4.36
C ILE A 210 16.72 -16.27 -3.87
N ILE A 211 16.23 -17.13 -4.77
CA ILE A 211 15.26 -18.18 -4.43
C ILE A 211 16.00 -19.50 -4.25
N HIS A 212 16.00 -20.01 -3.02
CA HIS A 212 16.57 -21.34 -2.72
C HIS A 212 15.55 -22.43 -3.02
N LYS A 213 15.94 -23.37 -3.90
CA LYS A 213 15.10 -24.53 -4.28
C LYS A 213 15.20 -25.62 -3.20
N ASN A 214 14.64 -25.38 -2.02
CA ASN A 214 14.52 -26.35 -0.95
C ASN A 214 13.17 -27.10 -0.99
N VAL A 215 12.91 -28.00 -0.02
CA VAL A 215 11.67 -28.77 0.05
C VAL A 215 10.41 -27.87 0.08
N TRP A 216 10.48 -26.74 0.79
CA TRP A 216 9.36 -25.80 0.91
C TRP A 216 9.06 -25.08 -0.40
N TYR A 217 10.10 -24.80 -1.21
CA TYR A 217 9.94 -24.30 -2.56
C TYR A 217 9.14 -25.29 -3.42
N TYR A 218 9.54 -26.56 -3.46
CA TYR A 218 8.84 -27.57 -4.25
C TYR A 218 7.41 -27.83 -3.75
N PHE A 219 7.18 -27.79 -2.46
CA PHE A 219 5.85 -27.94 -1.87
C PHE A 219 4.89 -26.82 -2.32
N HIS A 220 5.34 -25.56 -2.31
CA HIS A 220 4.49 -24.42 -2.68
C HIS A 220 4.48 -24.14 -4.20
N LYS A 221 5.43 -24.69 -4.96
CA LYS A 221 5.59 -24.39 -6.40
C LYS A 221 4.33 -24.61 -7.22
N PRO A 222 3.58 -25.74 -7.11
CA PRO A 222 2.36 -25.94 -7.90
C PRO A 222 1.29 -24.90 -7.60
N TYR A 223 1.03 -24.66 -6.30
CA TYR A 223 0.08 -23.67 -5.83
C TYR A 223 0.47 -22.26 -6.32
N TYR A 224 1.71 -21.84 -6.03
CA TYR A 224 2.22 -20.52 -6.43
C TYR A 224 2.17 -20.34 -7.94
N THR A 225 2.57 -21.34 -8.72
CA THR A 225 2.57 -21.25 -10.19
C THR A 225 1.16 -21.04 -10.74
N SER A 226 0.15 -21.69 -10.16
CA SER A 226 -1.25 -21.53 -10.55
C SER A 226 -1.75 -20.11 -10.28
N ILE A 227 -1.48 -19.59 -9.09
CA ILE A 227 -1.85 -18.22 -8.69
C ILE A 227 -1.09 -17.16 -9.51
N HIS A 228 0.21 -17.38 -9.74
CA HIS A 228 1.04 -16.52 -10.59
C HIS A 228 0.49 -16.42 -12.02
N ARG A 229 0.16 -17.56 -12.64
CA ARG A 229 -0.42 -17.57 -13.99
C ARG A 229 -1.76 -16.81 -14.05
N LEU A 230 -2.59 -16.98 -13.03
CA LEU A 230 -3.86 -16.26 -12.93
C LEU A 230 -3.64 -14.75 -12.80
N ALA A 231 -2.72 -14.33 -11.93
CA ALA A 231 -2.35 -12.93 -11.78
C ALA A 231 -1.80 -12.34 -13.08
N ASP A 232 -0.88 -13.04 -13.72
CA ASP A 232 -0.26 -12.63 -14.98
C ASP A 232 -1.30 -12.45 -16.10
N LYS A 233 -2.18 -13.42 -16.26
CA LYS A 233 -3.28 -13.35 -17.24
C LYS A 233 -4.19 -12.16 -17.02
N LYS A 234 -4.51 -11.82 -15.75
CA LYS A 234 -5.41 -10.71 -15.39
C LYS A 234 -4.76 -9.34 -15.45
N THR A 235 -3.44 -9.25 -15.37
CA THR A 235 -2.70 -7.98 -15.23
C THR A 235 -1.71 -7.73 -16.36
N LYS A 236 -1.78 -8.48 -17.46
CA LYS A 236 -0.88 -8.36 -18.59
C LYS A 236 -0.81 -6.91 -19.10
N GLY A 237 0.40 -6.36 -19.19
CA GLY A 237 0.61 -4.98 -19.62
C GLY A 237 0.21 -3.88 -18.63
N THR A 238 -0.08 -4.23 -17.38
CA THR A 238 -0.46 -3.26 -16.33
C THR A 238 0.51 -3.25 -15.14
N VAL A 239 0.46 -2.17 -14.36
CA VAL A 239 1.23 -2.01 -13.10
C VAL A 239 0.62 -2.75 -11.91
N PHE A 240 -0.50 -3.46 -12.10
CA PHE A 240 -1.28 -4.06 -10.99
C PHE A 240 -0.83 -5.47 -10.61
N TYR A 241 0.19 -6.01 -11.25
CA TYR A 241 0.59 -7.41 -11.08
C TYR A 241 0.81 -7.80 -9.62
N ASP A 242 1.67 -7.08 -8.89
CA ASP A 242 1.98 -7.39 -7.50
C ASP A 242 0.78 -7.23 -6.56
N SER A 243 -0.04 -6.22 -6.82
CA SER A 243 -1.26 -5.98 -6.04
C SER A 243 -2.26 -7.11 -6.19
N VAL A 244 -2.45 -7.61 -7.42
CA VAL A 244 -3.35 -8.73 -7.70
C VAL A 244 -2.76 -10.05 -7.20
N LEU A 245 -1.46 -10.26 -7.38
CA LEU A 245 -0.77 -11.46 -6.86
C LEU A 245 -0.87 -11.51 -5.33
N PHE A 246 -0.58 -10.39 -4.65
CA PHE A 246 -0.70 -10.32 -3.20
C PHE A 246 -2.13 -10.61 -2.72
N ALA A 247 -3.14 -9.99 -3.36
CA ALA A 247 -4.54 -10.22 -3.01
C ALA A 247 -4.96 -11.68 -3.22
N LEU A 248 -4.60 -12.26 -4.37
CA LEU A 248 -4.90 -13.67 -4.65
C LEU A 248 -4.24 -14.61 -3.63
N LEU A 249 -2.97 -14.40 -3.30
CA LEU A 249 -2.29 -15.20 -2.28
C LEU A 249 -2.91 -14.98 -0.90
N PHE A 250 -3.21 -13.74 -0.51
CA PHE A 250 -3.79 -13.40 0.79
C PHE A 250 -5.12 -14.10 1.05
N PHE A 251 -6.00 -14.17 0.05
CA PHE A 251 -7.31 -14.80 0.19
C PHE A 251 -7.30 -16.31 -0.08
N SER A 252 -6.47 -16.81 -1.00
CA SER A 252 -6.47 -18.23 -1.36
C SER A 252 -5.57 -19.10 -0.46
N TYR A 253 -4.53 -18.53 0.16
CA TYR A 253 -3.62 -19.31 1.00
C TYR A 253 -4.27 -19.90 2.24
N PRO A 254 -5.16 -19.20 2.98
CA PRO A 254 -5.92 -19.82 4.07
C PRO A 254 -6.81 -20.97 3.60
N ILE A 255 -7.40 -20.87 2.38
CA ILE A 255 -8.20 -21.94 1.78
C ILE A 255 -7.31 -23.14 1.44
N PHE A 256 -6.12 -22.92 0.89
CA PHE A 256 -5.13 -23.95 0.63
C PHE A 256 -4.74 -24.70 1.93
N LEU A 257 -4.49 -23.97 3.03
CA LEU A 257 -4.20 -24.58 4.33
C LEU A 257 -5.39 -25.35 4.89
N LEU A 258 -6.62 -24.87 4.71
CA LEU A 258 -7.83 -25.58 5.12
C LEU A 258 -8.00 -26.90 4.34
N LEU A 259 -7.79 -26.89 3.04
CA LEU A 259 -7.82 -28.11 2.22
C LEU A 259 -6.74 -29.10 2.67
N LEU A 260 -5.53 -28.61 2.95
CA LEU A 260 -4.45 -29.43 3.48
C LEU A 260 -4.82 -30.03 4.85
N PHE A 261 -5.45 -29.27 5.74
CA PHE A 261 -5.97 -29.75 7.02
C PHE A 261 -6.96 -30.90 6.84
N ILE A 262 -7.94 -30.76 5.92
CA ILE A 262 -8.94 -31.80 5.61
C ILE A 262 -8.27 -33.08 5.11
N VAL A 263 -7.24 -32.96 4.28
CA VAL A 263 -6.47 -34.13 3.79
C VAL A 263 -5.69 -34.77 4.93
N LEU A 264 -4.98 -34.01 5.75
CA LEU A 264 -4.15 -34.56 6.84
C LEU A 264 -4.96 -35.29 7.92
N ILE A 265 -6.19 -34.85 8.18
CA ILE A 265 -7.10 -35.56 9.14
C ILE A 265 -7.36 -37.00 8.72
N GLN A 266 -7.37 -37.33 7.42
CA GLN A 266 -7.61 -38.70 6.93
C GLN A 266 -6.49 -39.69 7.32
N PHE A 267 -5.31 -39.18 7.68
CA PHE A 267 -4.15 -40.00 8.05
C PHE A 267 -4.06 -40.32 9.56
N ASN A 268 -5.15 -40.12 10.33
CA ASN A 268 -5.19 -40.33 11.79
C ASN A 268 -4.09 -39.60 12.59
N ILE A 269 -3.62 -38.48 12.07
CA ILE A 269 -2.64 -37.61 12.74
C ILE A 269 -3.39 -36.79 13.80
N SER A 270 -2.78 -36.57 14.97
CA SER A 270 -3.41 -35.76 16.00
C SER A 270 -3.67 -34.33 15.50
N ILE A 271 -4.83 -33.77 15.84
CA ILE A 271 -5.24 -32.42 15.45
C ILE A 271 -4.18 -31.40 15.88
N LEU A 272 -3.61 -31.56 17.07
CA LEU A 272 -2.56 -30.66 17.56
C LEU A 272 -1.32 -30.67 16.63
N THR A 273 -0.89 -31.87 16.22
CA THR A 273 0.25 -32.02 15.27
C THR A 273 -0.06 -31.34 13.93
N ILE A 274 -1.29 -31.55 13.41
CA ILE A 274 -1.71 -30.93 12.15
C ILE A 274 -1.67 -29.38 12.27
N LEU A 275 -2.19 -28.81 13.35
CA LEU A 275 -2.18 -27.36 13.58
C LEU A 275 -0.76 -26.81 13.66
N ILE A 276 0.15 -27.48 14.37
CA ILE A 276 1.57 -27.09 14.44
C ILE A 276 2.19 -27.09 13.05
N VAL A 277 1.96 -28.13 12.26
CA VAL A 277 2.47 -28.23 10.89
C VAL A 277 1.94 -27.09 10.01
N LEU A 278 0.62 -26.82 10.06
CA LEU A 278 0.01 -25.74 9.25
C LEU A 278 0.52 -24.33 9.62
N ILE A 279 0.87 -24.11 10.89
CA ILE A 279 1.49 -22.84 11.31
C ILE A 279 2.97 -22.80 10.87
N ALA A 280 3.67 -23.92 10.95
CA ALA A 280 5.09 -23.99 10.57
C ALA A 280 5.32 -23.82 9.06
N ILE A 281 4.45 -24.35 8.20
CA ILE A 281 4.58 -24.32 6.74
C ILE A 281 4.85 -22.92 6.20
N PRO A 282 4.02 -21.87 6.45
CA PRO A 282 4.26 -20.53 5.94
C PRO A 282 5.54 -19.88 6.51
N LEU A 283 5.90 -20.18 7.76
CA LEU A 283 7.11 -19.66 8.39
C LEU A 283 8.37 -20.27 7.80
N LEU A 284 8.38 -21.57 7.57
CA LEU A 284 9.50 -22.30 6.96
C LEU A 284 9.66 -21.95 5.48
N SER A 285 8.56 -21.67 4.77
CA SER A 285 8.61 -21.27 3.37
C SER A 285 9.31 -19.91 3.17
N LYS A 286 9.36 -19.05 4.18
CA LYS A 286 10.12 -17.80 4.14
C LYS A 286 11.61 -18.04 3.90
N ASN A 287 12.16 -19.17 4.37
CA ASN A 287 13.55 -19.55 4.16
C ASN A 287 13.88 -19.95 2.71
N THR A 288 12.90 -20.01 1.83
CA THR A 288 13.12 -20.21 0.39
C THR A 288 13.66 -18.94 -0.29
N ILE A 289 13.61 -17.79 0.37
CA ILE A 289 13.94 -16.48 -0.17
C ILE A 289 15.06 -15.86 0.68
N SER A 290 16.19 -15.55 0.08
CA SER A 290 17.33 -14.90 0.75
C SER A 290 17.68 -13.53 0.13
#